data_79d4b2a2b1b58f0d1fa562079d658add
#
_entry.id   79d4b2a2b1b58f0d1fa562079d658add
#
_cell.length_a   1.000
_cell.length_b   1.000
_cell.length_c   1.000
_cell.angle_alpha   90.00
_cell.angle_beta   90.00
_cell.angle_gamma   90.00
#
_symmetry.space_group_name_H-M   'P 1'
#
loop_
_entity.id
_entity.type
_entity.pdbx_description
1 polymer ?
#
loop_
_entity_poly.entity_id
_entity_poly.type
_entity_poly.pdbx_seq_one_letter_code
_entity_poly.pdbx_strand_id
1 'polypeptide(L)'
;MRYIRLKAALAVFTIGAVGMAAVPSSAQNAQNCAPRDRVVSRLAEGYGETRQSIGLGANNAVVEVFASDDSGTWTITVTTPNGLTCLVASGQAFEALAEALPATGNDA
;
A
#
# COMPACT_ATOMS: atom_id res chain seq x y z
N MET A 1 0.36 -49.68 -34.58
CA MET A 1 0.20 -49.21 -34.30
C MET A 1 -0.15 -48.52 -33.58
N ARG A 2 -0.23 -48.57 -33.43
CA ARG A 2 -0.52 -47.98 -32.90
C ARG A 2 -0.78 -47.29 -32.03
N TYR A 3 -0.86 -47.24 -31.74
CA TYR A 3 -1.07 -46.63 -31.05
C TYR A 3 -1.21 -46.05 -30.23
N ILE A 4 -1.18 -46.03 -30.00
CA ILE A 4 -1.31 -45.53 -29.38
C ILE A 4 -1.47 -44.88 -28.70
N ARG A 5 -1.56 -44.83 -28.66
CA ARG A 5 -1.70 -44.22 -28.06
C ARG A 5 -1.95 -43.58 -27.28
N LEU A 6 -2.10 -43.47 -26.88
CA LEU A 6 -2.36 -42.85 -26.23
C LEU A 6 -2.61 -42.29 -25.52
N LYS A 7 -2.74 -42.20 -25.39
CA LYS A 7 -2.97 -41.78 -24.73
C LYS A 7 -3.04 -41.14 -23.94
N ALA A 8 -2.93 -41.05 -23.63
CA ALA A 8 -2.94 -40.46 -22.88
C ALA A 8 -3.15 -39.67 -22.36
N ALA A 9 -3.28 -39.49 -22.13
CA ALA A 9 -3.42 -38.71 -21.56
C ALA A 9 -3.74 -37.96 -20.94
N LEU A 10 -3.90 -37.93 -20.57
CA LEU A 10 -4.18 -37.28 -19.94
C LEU A 10 -4.35 -36.59 -19.20
N ALA A 11 -4.31 -36.38 -18.83
CA ALA A 11 -4.47 -35.80 -18.08
C ALA A 11 -4.47 -34.92 -17.53
N VAL A 12 -4.55 -34.71 -17.24
CA VAL A 12 -4.53 -33.98 -16.65
C VAL A 12 -4.77 -33.12 -16.14
N PHE A 13 -4.95 -33.03 -15.75
CA PHE A 13 -5.12 -32.29 -15.12
C PHE A 13 -5.42 -31.51 -14.59
N THR A 14 -5.60 -31.20 -14.35
CA THR A 14 -5.99 -30.65 -13.88
C THR A 14 -5.87 -29.96 -13.13
N ILE A 15 -5.79 -29.81 -12.62
CA ILE A 15 -5.70 -29.26 -11.93
C ILE A 15 -5.85 -28.37 -11.51
N GLY A 16 -5.86 -28.13 -11.32
CA GLY A 16 -5.81 -27.32 -10.96
C GLY A 16 -6.26 -26.46 -10.28
N ALA A 17 -6.62 -26.34 -9.95
CA ALA A 17 -7.19 -25.61 -9.38
C ALA A 17 -6.86 -25.02 -8.36
N VAL A 18 -6.64 -24.74 -8.15
CA VAL A 18 -6.27 -24.33 -7.28
C VAL A 18 -6.57 -23.33 -6.77
N GLY A 19 -6.81 -23.24 -6.17
CA GLY A 19 -7.33 -22.44 -5.60
C GLY A 19 -6.78 -21.31 -5.20
N MET A 20 -7.06 -20.52 -5.31
CA MET A 20 -6.62 -19.53 -4.92
C MET A 20 -7.25 -19.05 -3.92
N ALA A 21 -6.97 -19.18 -2.98
CA ALA A 21 -7.53 -18.74 -1.87
C ALA A 21 -7.48 -17.33 -1.78
N ALA A 22 -8.47 -16.69 -1.70
CA ALA A 22 -8.48 -15.29 -1.56
C ALA A 22 -8.19 -14.91 -0.16
N VAL A 23 -7.32 -14.00 0.04
CA VAL A 23 -7.02 -13.51 1.35
C VAL A 23 -8.00 -12.45 1.73
N PRO A 24 -8.63 -12.52 2.87
CA PRO A 24 -9.57 -11.50 3.27
C PRO A 24 -8.86 -10.17 3.44
N SER A 25 -9.42 -9.13 2.88
CA SER A 25 -8.77 -7.85 3.00
C SER A 25 -8.75 -7.33 4.40
N SER A 26 -9.71 -7.69 5.21
CA SER A 26 -9.70 -7.18 6.57
C SER A 26 -8.52 -7.72 7.35
N ALA A 27 -8.05 -8.89 7.04
CA ALA A 27 -6.89 -9.41 7.72
C ALA A 27 -5.65 -8.61 7.38
N GLN A 28 -5.60 -8.04 6.20
CA GLN A 28 -4.46 -7.26 5.87
C GLN A 28 -4.40 -5.98 6.63
N ASN A 29 -5.52 -5.39 6.97
CA ASN A 29 -5.51 -4.14 7.69
C ASN A 29 -4.85 -4.27 9.05
N ALA A 30 -5.12 -5.35 9.73
CA ALA A 30 -4.55 -5.51 11.04
C ALA A 30 -3.05 -5.70 10.98
N GLN A 31 -2.56 -6.23 9.88
CA GLN A 31 -1.14 -6.45 9.77
C GLN A 31 -0.38 -5.25 9.29
N ASN A 32 -1.06 -4.23 8.88
CA ASN A 32 -0.40 -3.04 8.38
C ASN A 32 -0.28 -1.96 9.42
N CYS A 33 -0.38 -2.30 10.68
CA CYS A 33 -0.31 -1.34 11.76
C CYS A 33 0.82 -1.69 12.72
N ALA A 34 1.47 -0.68 13.26
CA ALA A 34 2.55 -0.86 14.24
C ALA A 34 2.75 0.46 14.97
N PRO A 35 3.52 0.49 16.04
CA PRO A 35 3.84 1.75 16.68
C PRO A 35 4.47 2.72 15.69
N ARG A 36 4.16 3.99 15.84
CA ARG A 36 4.53 4.98 14.83
C ARG A 36 6.03 5.02 14.57
N ASP A 37 6.84 5.01 15.61
CA ASP A 37 8.28 5.12 15.41
C ASP A 37 8.79 3.94 14.58
N ARG A 38 8.22 2.79 14.74
CA ARG A 38 8.63 1.63 13.97
C ARG A 38 8.24 1.77 12.51
N VAL A 39 7.06 2.30 12.25
CA VAL A 39 6.61 2.50 10.87
C VAL A 39 7.49 3.54 10.19
N VAL A 40 7.75 4.66 10.87
CA VAL A 40 8.55 5.72 10.28
C VAL A 40 9.96 5.24 9.97
N SER A 41 10.56 4.48 10.89
CA SER A 41 11.88 3.94 10.65
C SER A 41 11.89 2.98 9.48
N ARG A 42 10.87 2.15 9.37
CA ARG A 42 10.81 1.21 8.28
C ARG A 42 10.67 1.91 6.94
N LEU A 43 9.86 2.95 6.88
CA LEU A 43 9.70 3.70 5.64
C LEU A 43 11.00 4.40 5.27
N ALA A 44 11.70 4.93 6.24
CA ALA A 44 12.95 5.61 5.96
C ALA A 44 14.05 4.63 5.55
N GLU A 45 14.21 3.55 6.28
CA GLU A 45 15.32 2.64 6.03
C GLU A 45 15.04 1.67 4.92
N GLY A 46 13.82 1.24 4.77
CA GLY A 46 13.47 0.26 3.75
C GLY A 46 13.12 0.85 2.42
N TYR A 47 12.58 2.08 2.42
CA TYR A 47 12.09 2.67 1.20
C TYR A 47 12.63 4.07 0.93
N GLY A 48 13.43 4.58 1.82
CA GLY A 48 13.97 5.93 1.61
C GLY A 48 12.92 7.02 1.65
N GLU A 49 11.81 6.77 2.34
CA GLU A 49 10.71 7.73 2.34
C GLU A 49 10.80 8.65 3.54
N THR A 50 10.54 9.92 3.31
CA THR A 50 10.48 10.91 4.37
C THR A 50 9.13 11.60 4.33
N ARG A 51 8.76 12.21 5.45
CA ARG A 51 7.46 12.82 5.54
C ARG A 51 7.37 14.04 4.64
N GLN A 52 6.35 14.06 3.82
CA GLN A 52 6.12 15.16 2.90
C GLN A 52 4.98 16.06 3.38
N SER A 53 4.00 15.53 4.05
CA SER A 53 2.89 16.33 4.53
C SER A 53 2.23 15.65 5.71
N ILE A 54 1.47 16.42 6.47
CA ILE A 54 0.81 15.95 7.66
C ILE A 54 -0.48 16.70 7.84
N GLY A 55 -1.49 16.04 8.33
CA GLY A 55 -2.77 16.67 8.61
C GLY A 55 -3.48 15.97 9.74
N LEU A 56 -4.44 16.64 10.31
CA LEU A 56 -5.24 16.06 11.39
C LEU A 56 -6.57 15.62 10.81
N GLY A 57 -6.88 14.38 10.95
CA GLY A 57 -8.12 13.83 10.47
C GLY A 57 -9.16 13.69 11.55
N ALA A 58 -10.16 12.91 11.29
CA ALA A 58 -11.23 12.70 12.24
C ALA A 58 -10.73 11.98 13.47
N ASN A 59 -11.37 12.18 14.57
CA ASN A 59 -11.09 11.49 15.83
C ASN A 59 -9.65 11.70 16.29
N ASN A 60 -9.10 12.86 15.97
CA ASN A 60 -7.74 13.21 16.36
C ASN A 60 -6.70 12.27 15.78
N ALA A 61 -7.01 11.62 14.69
CA ALA A 61 -6.03 10.80 14.01
C ALA A 61 -5.11 11.69 13.17
N VAL A 62 -3.86 11.33 13.08
CA VAL A 62 -2.88 12.08 12.31
C VAL A 62 -2.66 11.39 10.99
N VAL A 63 -2.81 12.11 9.90
CA VAL A 63 -2.61 11.56 8.57
C VAL A 63 -1.28 12.09 8.05
N GLU A 64 -0.41 11.21 7.59
CA GLU A 64 0.89 11.61 7.08
C GLU A 64 1.14 10.98 5.72
N VAL A 65 1.81 11.71 4.86
CA VAL A 65 2.24 11.20 3.56
C VAL A 65 3.76 11.16 3.58
N PHE A 66 4.30 9.99 3.27
CA PHE A 66 5.73 9.79 3.16
C PHE A 66 6.06 9.47 1.72
N ALA A 67 7.21 9.89 1.25
CA ALA A 67 7.62 9.59 -0.12
C ALA A 67 9.13 9.66 -0.26
N SER A 68 9.63 8.95 -1.26
CA SER A 68 11.04 8.97 -1.60
C SER A 68 11.21 9.79 -2.87
N ASP A 69 12.05 10.82 -2.81
CA ASP A 69 12.34 11.60 -4.00
C ASP A 69 13.15 10.78 -5.00
N ASP A 70 13.88 9.80 -4.54
CA ASP A 70 14.71 9.04 -5.45
C ASP A 70 13.91 7.98 -6.19
N SER A 71 13.15 7.19 -5.49
CA SER A 71 12.44 6.08 -6.14
C SER A 71 11.01 6.43 -6.53
N GLY A 72 10.46 7.44 -5.91
CA GLY A 72 9.06 7.79 -6.18
C GLY A 72 8.05 6.96 -5.43
N THR A 73 8.47 6.08 -4.54
CA THR A 73 7.49 5.33 -3.75
C THR A 73 6.90 6.23 -2.68
N TRP A 74 5.66 5.99 -2.32
CA TRP A 74 4.99 6.80 -1.33
C TRP A 74 4.02 5.96 -0.51
N THR A 75 3.74 6.45 0.68
CA THR A 75 2.88 5.77 1.64
C THR A 75 2.06 6.80 2.40
N ILE A 76 0.79 6.50 2.62
CA ILE A 76 -0.06 7.32 3.48
C ILE A 76 -0.33 6.52 4.73
N THR A 77 -0.14 7.15 5.89
CA THR A 77 -0.37 6.51 7.18
C THR A 77 -1.38 7.29 7.98
N VAL A 78 -2.06 6.59 8.87
CA VAL A 78 -2.97 7.18 9.83
C VAL A 78 -2.55 6.70 11.21
N THR A 79 -2.32 7.64 12.14
CA THR A 79 -1.91 7.32 13.48
C THR A 79 -3.02 7.73 14.44
N THR A 80 -3.47 6.79 15.24
CA THR A 80 -4.50 7.07 16.24
C THR A 80 -3.85 7.66 17.49
N PRO A 81 -4.64 8.27 18.37
CA PRO A 81 -4.06 8.92 19.55
C PRO A 81 -3.26 8.01 20.46
N ASN A 82 -3.48 6.73 20.41
CA ASN A 82 -2.69 5.83 21.22
C ASN A 82 -1.35 5.46 20.56
N GLY A 83 -1.03 6.06 19.44
CA GLY A 83 0.28 5.83 18.80
C GLY A 83 0.35 4.71 17.82
N LEU A 84 -0.76 4.06 17.53
CA LEU A 84 -0.77 2.99 16.54
C LEU A 84 -0.89 3.60 15.15
N THR A 85 0.03 3.26 14.29
CA THR A 85 0.10 3.79 12.93
C THR A 85 -0.19 2.70 11.93
N CYS A 86 -1.12 2.96 11.03
CA CYS A 86 -1.51 2.00 10.00
C CYS A 86 -1.24 2.57 8.63
N LEU A 87 -0.79 1.73 7.72
CA LEU A 87 -0.62 2.12 6.33
C LEU A 87 -1.96 1.98 5.65
N VAL A 88 -2.42 3.04 5.02
CA VAL A 88 -3.72 3.01 4.36
C VAL A 88 -3.61 3.08 2.85
N ALA A 89 -2.49 3.50 2.31
CA ALA A 89 -2.28 3.53 0.86
C ALA A 89 -0.81 3.62 0.56
N SER A 90 -0.39 3.11 -0.57
CA SER A 90 0.99 3.24 -1.02
C SER A 90 1.01 3.10 -2.54
N GLY A 91 2.08 3.54 -3.15
CA GLY A 91 2.19 3.47 -4.60
C GLY A 91 3.54 3.96 -5.08
N GLN A 92 3.57 4.37 -6.33
CA GLN A 92 4.79 4.81 -6.98
C GLN A 92 4.53 6.11 -7.73
N ALA A 93 5.55 6.63 -8.32
CA ALA A 93 5.47 7.83 -9.14
C ALA A 93 4.99 9.06 -8.37
N PHE A 94 5.47 9.20 -7.15
CA PHE A 94 5.13 10.38 -6.34
C PHE A 94 5.72 11.62 -6.98
N GLU A 95 4.95 12.68 -7.01
CA GLU A 95 5.43 13.96 -7.48
C GLU A 95 4.94 15.05 -6.56
N ALA A 96 5.82 15.84 -6.04
CA ALA A 96 5.43 17.00 -5.26
C ALA A 96 5.10 18.13 -6.22
N LEU A 97 3.93 18.69 -6.09
CA LEU A 97 3.52 19.77 -6.97
C LEU A 97 4.01 21.10 -6.44
N ALA A 98 4.64 21.86 -7.29
CA ALA A 98 5.10 23.17 -6.92
C ALA A 98 4.27 24.26 -7.57
N GLU A 99 3.29 23.90 -8.35
CA GLU A 99 2.54 24.91 -9.06
C GLU A 99 1.54 25.56 -8.14
N ALA A 100 1.36 26.83 -8.29
CA ALA A 100 0.38 27.56 -7.52
C ALA A 100 -0.97 27.39 -8.17
N LEU A 101 -1.97 27.15 -7.36
CA LEU A 101 -3.31 27.07 -7.88
C LEU A 101 -3.83 28.48 -8.14
N PRO A 102 -4.68 28.65 -9.12
CA PRO A 102 -5.26 29.96 -9.39
C PRO A 102 -6.06 30.44 -8.22
N ALA A 103 -5.97 31.69 -7.93
CA ALA A 103 -6.77 32.24 -6.89
C ALA A 103 -8.19 32.25 -7.32
N THR A 104 -9.04 31.74 -6.56
CA THR A 104 -10.38 31.69 -6.97
C THR A 104 -11.19 32.60 -6.20
N GLY A 105 -10.69 33.54 -5.72
CA GLY A 105 -11.44 34.51 -5.11
C GLY A 105 -12.09 34.06 -3.94
N ASN A 106 -13.17 33.97 -3.92
CA ASN A 106 -13.75 33.85 -2.75
C ASN A 106 -14.12 32.59 -2.48
N ASP A 107 -13.54 31.73 -2.93
CA ASP A 107 -13.89 30.56 -2.58
C ASP A 107 -13.55 30.15 -1.42
N ALA A 108 -13.17 30.50 -0.73
CA ALA A 108 -12.82 30.01 0.46
C ALA A 108 -13.66 29.64 1.33
#